data_58037e14012f1f6f68e78ccbb23fcd1d
#
_entry.id   58037e14012f1f6f68e78ccbb23fcd1d
#
_cell.length_a   1.000
_cell.length_b   1.000
_cell.length_c   1.000
_cell.angle_alpha   90.00
_cell.angle_beta   90.00
_cell.angle_gamma   90.00
#
_symmetry.space_group_name_H-M   'P 1'
#
loop_
_entity.id
_entity.type
_entity.pdbx_description
1 polymer ?
#
loop_
_entity_poly.entity_id
_entity_poly.type
_entity_poly.pdbx_seq_one_letter_code
_entity_poly.pdbx_strand_id
1 'polypeptide(L)'
;MKNTSFSPVCDACANEMDRLTIAKDYDALASYVLQQEDEYASNNDFECAPIFFYIGTGNSTLAHHYHRSSSDNEQEITYRKKALFYFRKAISLLESGDDNHVILLPIYTNYANDLDSCGRVIEALRIYRKALSITDSFGMATANYGRALSFYANMVNDPGHYQDLHCHAYQAIKRALKFKDANMHTEAVAVFEKQIEDYEKCFNKEILSRKITYPEYDLGTYDEEEYRNWCLRNHLFLNPLNDLMTPESAFAHDPLTITQYTEYVLRDDVGEKSNGNPPKWFAMLNQLKEEFIYARLLCYEGIEKRDQPHFADRNVRLSLANYDYVNYSIRLEQLKSAFRILILFLIKSLS
;
A
#
# COMPACT_ATOMS: atom_id res chain seq x y z
N MET A 1 -16.30 19.04 -17.40
CA MET A 1 -14.87 18.93 -17.11
C MET A 1 -14.17 20.09 -17.79
N LYS A 2 -13.49 20.97 -17.06
CA LYS A 2 -12.62 21.97 -17.70
C LYS A 2 -11.48 21.19 -18.34
N ASN A 3 -11.29 21.34 -19.66
CA ASN A 3 -10.13 20.81 -20.35
C ASN A 3 -8.87 21.45 -19.72
N THR A 4 -8.21 20.77 -18.84
CA THR A 4 -6.83 21.06 -18.49
C THR A 4 -5.99 20.55 -19.66
N SER A 5 -5.81 21.37 -20.69
CA SER A 5 -4.79 21.15 -21.73
C SER A 5 -3.44 21.24 -21.00
N PHE A 6 -2.70 20.15 -20.97
CA PHE A 6 -1.30 20.18 -20.58
C PHE A 6 -0.50 21.10 -21.53
N SER A 7 0.72 21.43 -21.14
CA SER A 7 1.59 22.16 -22.04
C SER A 7 1.79 21.35 -23.34
N PRO A 8 1.96 22.00 -24.51
CA PRO A 8 2.21 21.30 -25.77
C PRO A 8 3.36 20.30 -25.72
N VAL A 9 4.31 20.49 -24.81
CA VAL A 9 5.45 19.60 -24.57
C VAL A 9 4.98 18.31 -23.89
N CYS A 10 4.08 18.41 -22.91
CA CYS A 10 3.50 17.24 -22.25
C CYS A 10 2.68 16.39 -23.22
N ASP A 11 1.89 17.05 -24.07
CA ASP A 11 1.08 16.36 -25.09
C ASP A 11 1.96 15.66 -26.14
N ALA A 12 3.09 16.28 -26.54
CA ALA A 12 4.04 15.66 -27.45
C ALA A 12 4.70 14.44 -26.82
N CYS A 13 5.11 14.53 -25.56
CA CYS A 13 5.70 13.42 -24.81
C CYS A 13 4.70 12.24 -24.68
N ALA A 14 3.46 12.52 -24.32
CA ALA A 14 2.39 11.53 -24.22
C ALA A 14 2.16 10.80 -25.55
N ASN A 15 1.96 11.58 -26.63
CA ASN A 15 1.67 11.07 -27.97
C ASN A 15 2.79 10.17 -28.49
N GLU A 16 4.05 10.53 -28.26
CA GLU A 16 5.17 9.72 -28.73
C GLU A 16 5.30 8.42 -27.93
N MET A 17 5.15 8.46 -26.61
CA MET A 17 5.15 7.24 -25.79
C MET A 17 4.01 6.30 -26.15
N ASP A 18 2.80 6.82 -26.36
CA ASP A 18 1.65 6.04 -26.79
C ASP A 18 1.89 5.42 -28.18
N ARG A 19 2.42 6.19 -29.12
CA ARG A 19 2.75 5.72 -30.46
C ARG A 19 3.72 4.54 -30.43
N LEU A 20 4.80 4.67 -29.65
CA LEU A 20 5.83 3.62 -29.52
C LEU A 20 5.29 2.39 -28.80
N THR A 21 4.47 2.58 -27.77
CA THR A 21 3.80 1.48 -27.03
C THR A 21 2.84 0.71 -27.94
N ILE A 22 2.01 1.40 -28.72
CA ILE A 22 1.06 0.78 -29.66
C ILE A 22 1.82 0.05 -30.77
N ALA A 23 2.91 0.62 -31.27
CA ALA A 23 3.77 -0.02 -32.27
C ALA A 23 4.55 -1.23 -31.70
N LYS A 24 4.58 -1.41 -30.37
CA LYS A 24 5.42 -2.39 -29.67
C LYS A 24 6.91 -2.26 -29.98
N ASP A 25 7.36 -1.05 -30.28
CA ASP A 25 8.76 -0.72 -30.51
C ASP A 25 9.44 -0.40 -29.17
N TYR A 26 9.77 -1.43 -28.42
CA TYR A 26 10.27 -1.29 -27.04
C TYR A 26 11.71 -0.75 -26.99
N ASP A 27 12.52 -0.96 -28.04
CA ASP A 27 13.87 -0.40 -28.14
C ASP A 27 13.82 1.11 -28.35
N ALA A 28 12.97 1.57 -29.26
CA ALA A 28 12.73 3.00 -29.45
C ALA A 28 12.08 3.63 -28.23
N LEU A 29 11.13 2.94 -27.55
CA LEU A 29 10.53 3.40 -26.30
C LEU A 29 11.58 3.57 -25.20
N ALA A 30 12.49 2.60 -25.03
CA ALA A 30 13.55 2.69 -24.03
C ALA A 30 14.48 3.87 -24.29
N SER A 31 14.86 4.08 -25.55
CA SER A 31 15.71 5.19 -25.95
C SER A 31 15.02 6.54 -25.71
N TYR A 32 13.74 6.64 -26.04
CA TYR A 32 12.95 7.87 -25.83
C TYR A 32 12.74 8.18 -24.34
N VAL A 33 12.40 7.17 -23.55
CA VAL A 33 12.26 7.32 -22.09
C VAL A 33 13.56 7.80 -21.46
N LEU A 34 14.71 7.21 -21.86
CA LEU A 34 16.01 7.64 -21.35
C LEU A 34 16.32 9.11 -21.73
N GLN A 35 16.01 9.52 -22.96
CA GLN A 35 16.16 10.92 -23.38
C GLN A 35 15.33 11.86 -22.49
N GLN A 36 14.08 11.50 -22.18
CA GLN A 36 13.23 12.31 -21.33
C GLN A 36 13.72 12.32 -19.87
N GLU A 37 14.24 11.19 -19.37
CA GLU A 37 14.85 11.12 -18.04
C GLU A 37 16.03 12.10 -17.93
N ASP A 38 16.90 12.15 -18.92
CA ASP A 38 18.08 13.03 -18.94
C ASP A 38 17.68 14.50 -19.05
N GLU A 39 16.71 14.82 -19.92
CA GLU A 39 16.23 16.19 -20.13
C GLU A 39 15.58 16.79 -18.89
N TYR A 40 14.83 15.98 -18.13
CA TYR A 40 14.09 16.43 -16.95
C TYR A 40 14.70 15.99 -15.61
N ALA A 41 15.91 15.43 -15.59
CA ALA A 41 16.55 14.86 -14.39
C ALA A 41 16.59 15.83 -13.19
N SER A 42 16.98 17.08 -13.41
CA SER A 42 17.13 18.13 -12.39
C SER A 42 15.91 19.01 -12.21
N ASN A 43 14.86 18.80 -13.03
CA ASN A 43 13.68 19.66 -12.98
C ASN A 43 12.76 19.24 -11.82
N ASN A 44 12.30 20.22 -11.04
CA ASN A 44 11.37 20.02 -9.91
C ASN A 44 10.16 20.97 -10.02
N ASP A 45 9.91 21.55 -11.20
CA ASP A 45 8.80 22.44 -11.41
C ASP A 45 7.49 21.66 -11.47
N PHE A 46 6.46 22.23 -10.89
CA PHE A 46 5.10 21.69 -10.88
C PHE A 46 4.58 21.36 -12.29
N GLU A 47 4.87 22.20 -13.27
CA GLU A 47 4.45 22.02 -14.65
C GLU A 47 5.03 20.77 -15.32
N CYS A 48 6.10 20.20 -14.75
CA CYS A 48 6.73 18.98 -15.24
C CYS A 48 6.14 17.70 -14.64
N ALA A 49 5.22 17.80 -13.68
CA ALA A 49 4.60 16.64 -13.07
C ALA A 49 3.93 15.68 -14.09
N PRO A 50 3.22 16.16 -15.13
CA PRO A 50 2.71 15.27 -16.18
C PRO A 50 3.80 14.56 -16.97
N ILE A 51 4.95 15.19 -17.21
CA ILE A 51 6.08 14.56 -17.91
C ILE A 51 6.62 13.40 -17.08
N PHE A 52 6.80 13.59 -15.76
CA PHE A 52 7.21 12.50 -14.87
C PHE A 52 6.19 11.36 -14.83
N PHE A 53 4.90 11.66 -14.92
CA PHE A 53 3.88 10.62 -15.07
C PHE A 53 4.09 9.81 -16.35
N TYR A 54 4.35 10.43 -17.49
CA TYR A 54 4.59 9.72 -18.75
C TYR A 54 5.90 8.94 -18.72
N ILE A 55 6.98 9.49 -18.18
CA ILE A 55 8.24 8.78 -17.98
C ILE A 55 7.99 7.54 -17.09
N GLY A 56 7.22 7.69 -16.00
CA GLY A 56 6.81 6.57 -15.15
C GLY A 56 6.04 5.50 -15.92
N THR A 57 5.07 5.90 -16.76
CA THR A 57 4.28 5.00 -17.60
C THR A 57 5.13 4.27 -18.64
N GLY A 58 6.05 4.96 -19.29
CA GLY A 58 6.99 4.36 -20.23
C GLY A 58 7.88 3.29 -19.56
N ASN A 59 8.45 3.61 -18.40
CA ASN A 59 9.22 2.66 -17.61
C ASN A 59 8.36 1.46 -17.15
N SER A 60 7.11 1.68 -16.75
CA SER A 60 6.18 0.60 -16.41
C SER A 60 5.91 -0.32 -17.59
N THR A 61 5.69 0.24 -18.76
CA THR A 61 5.49 -0.52 -20.02
C THR A 61 6.71 -1.39 -20.34
N LEU A 62 7.92 -0.83 -20.24
CA LEU A 62 9.17 -1.58 -20.43
C LEU A 62 9.35 -2.69 -19.39
N ALA A 63 9.05 -2.42 -18.12
CA ALA A 63 9.08 -3.44 -17.07
C ALA A 63 8.16 -4.61 -17.39
N HIS A 64 6.93 -4.34 -17.86
CA HIS A 64 6.00 -5.38 -18.27
C HIS A 64 6.47 -6.17 -19.51
N HIS A 65 7.13 -5.50 -20.44
CA HIS A 65 7.73 -6.19 -21.60
C HIS A 65 8.80 -7.16 -21.17
N TYR A 66 9.76 -6.74 -20.36
CA TYR A 66 10.86 -7.59 -19.89
C TYR A 66 10.40 -8.73 -18.98
N HIS A 67 9.39 -8.51 -18.15
CA HIS A 67 8.76 -9.58 -17.36
C HIS A 67 8.25 -10.75 -18.23
N ARG A 68 7.76 -10.47 -19.43
CA ARG A 68 7.20 -11.48 -20.35
C ARG A 68 8.22 -12.08 -21.29
N SER A 69 9.28 -11.36 -21.63
CA SER A 69 10.20 -11.70 -22.71
C SER A 69 11.54 -12.28 -22.27
N SER A 70 11.91 -12.10 -20.99
CA SER A 70 13.24 -12.47 -20.49
C SER A 70 13.15 -13.36 -19.25
N SER A 71 14.05 -14.33 -19.15
CA SER A 71 14.35 -15.04 -17.90
C SER A 71 15.23 -14.19 -16.95
N ASP A 72 15.72 -13.04 -17.42
CA ASP A 72 16.56 -12.12 -16.66
C ASP A 72 15.69 -11.02 -16.05
N ASN A 73 15.48 -11.11 -14.73
CA ASN A 73 14.66 -10.17 -13.98
C ASN A 73 15.36 -8.80 -13.73
N GLU A 74 16.63 -8.63 -14.07
CA GLU A 74 17.38 -7.40 -13.72
C GLU A 74 16.82 -6.17 -14.45
N GLN A 75 16.53 -6.33 -15.74
CA GLN A 75 15.94 -5.23 -16.52
C GLN A 75 14.54 -4.88 -16.05
N GLU A 76 13.69 -5.88 -15.81
CA GLU A 76 12.36 -5.64 -15.22
C GLU A 76 12.47 -4.86 -13.92
N ILE A 77 13.32 -5.31 -12.99
CA ILE A 77 13.50 -4.67 -11.68
C ILE A 77 13.97 -3.22 -11.85
N THR A 78 14.89 -2.98 -12.78
CA THR A 78 15.44 -1.64 -13.04
C THR A 78 14.35 -0.68 -13.54
N TYR A 79 13.60 -1.07 -14.56
CA TYR A 79 12.51 -0.26 -15.08
C TYR A 79 11.39 -0.09 -14.07
N ARG A 80 11.07 -1.10 -13.28
CA ARG A 80 10.07 -1.03 -12.22
C ARG A 80 10.45 -0.01 -11.14
N LYS A 81 11.72 -0.02 -10.70
CA LYS A 81 12.23 0.98 -9.75
C LYS A 81 12.13 2.40 -10.30
N LYS A 82 12.46 2.60 -11.57
CA LYS A 82 12.34 3.90 -12.24
C LYS A 82 10.87 4.34 -12.33
N ALA A 83 9.96 3.47 -12.74
CA ALA A 83 8.53 3.76 -12.79
C ALA A 83 8.01 4.25 -11.43
N LEU A 84 8.28 3.51 -10.36
CA LEU A 84 7.89 3.88 -9.00
C LEU A 84 8.51 5.21 -8.55
N PHE A 85 9.76 5.49 -8.94
CA PHE A 85 10.42 6.76 -8.62
C PHE A 85 9.72 7.94 -9.31
N TYR A 86 9.45 7.84 -10.62
CA TYR A 86 8.84 8.94 -11.37
C TYR A 86 7.38 9.16 -11.03
N PHE A 87 6.59 8.12 -10.75
CA PHE A 87 5.24 8.29 -10.22
C PHE A 87 5.25 9.02 -8.88
N ARG A 88 6.15 8.65 -7.94
CA ARG A 88 6.27 9.37 -6.67
C ARG A 88 6.68 10.83 -6.86
N LYS A 89 7.59 11.11 -7.79
CA LYS A 89 8.01 12.48 -8.12
C LYS A 89 6.82 13.30 -8.65
N ALA A 90 6.04 12.74 -9.59
CA ALA A 90 4.84 13.37 -10.11
C ALA A 90 3.79 13.66 -9.01
N ILE A 91 3.54 12.66 -8.15
CA ILE A 91 2.61 12.79 -7.01
C ILE A 91 3.06 13.89 -6.05
N SER A 92 4.34 13.89 -5.65
CA SER A 92 4.88 14.88 -4.72
C SER A 92 4.75 16.32 -5.22
N LEU A 93 4.93 16.54 -6.52
CA LEU A 93 4.75 17.86 -7.13
C LEU A 93 3.29 18.29 -7.17
N LEU A 94 2.36 17.37 -7.44
CA LEU A 94 0.93 17.65 -7.58
C LEU A 94 0.21 17.76 -6.23
N GLU A 95 0.59 16.98 -5.23
CA GLU A 95 -0.01 17.05 -3.87
C GLU A 95 0.34 18.38 -3.16
N SER A 96 1.38 19.09 -3.61
CA SER A 96 1.74 20.40 -3.05
C SER A 96 0.89 21.57 -3.57
N GLY A 97 -0.01 21.33 -4.55
CA GLY A 97 -0.86 22.35 -5.16
C GLY A 97 -2.35 22.14 -4.87
N ASP A 98 -3.10 23.23 -4.76
CA ASP A 98 -4.49 23.20 -4.27
C ASP A 98 -5.55 22.65 -5.25
N ASP A 99 -5.28 22.50 -6.57
CA ASP A 99 -6.34 22.31 -7.57
C ASP A 99 -6.20 21.08 -8.51
N ASN A 100 -5.33 20.11 -8.21
CA ASN A 100 -4.92 19.10 -9.22
C ASN A 100 -5.46 17.68 -9.01
N HIS A 101 -6.55 17.51 -8.30
CA HIS A 101 -7.10 16.21 -7.94
C HIS A 101 -7.39 15.29 -9.13
N VAL A 102 -7.88 15.83 -10.26
CA VAL A 102 -8.28 15.00 -11.42
C VAL A 102 -7.06 14.38 -12.12
N ILE A 103 -5.94 15.09 -12.16
CA ILE A 103 -4.68 14.61 -12.76
C ILE A 103 -4.05 13.51 -11.92
N LEU A 104 -4.18 13.60 -10.60
CA LEU A 104 -3.67 12.58 -9.68
C LEU A 104 -4.34 11.21 -9.86
N LEU A 105 -5.57 11.17 -10.37
CA LEU A 105 -6.33 9.94 -10.51
C LEU A 105 -5.64 8.86 -11.36
N PRO A 106 -5.25 9.11 -12.62
CA PRO A 106 -4.50 8.13 -13.41
C PRO A 106 -3.10 7.87 -12.85
N ILE A 107 -2.46 8.87 -12.24
CA ILE A 107 -1.12 8.71 -11.64
C ILE A 107 -1.18 7.74 -10.46
N TYR A 108 -2.10 7.95 -9.51
CA TYR A 108 -2.30 7.01 -8.40
C TYR A 108 -2.65 5.60 -8.90
N THR A 109 -3.50 5.51 -9.95
CA THR A 109 -3.91 4.22 -10.49
C THR A 109 -2.72 3.45 -11.06
N ASN A 110 -1.88 4.09 -11.89
CA ASN A 110 -0.71 3.46 -12.48
C ASN A 110 0.38 3.16 -11.43
N TYR A 111 0.59 4.08 -10.50
CA TYR A 111 1.51 3.86 -9.38
C TYR A 111 1.09 2.65 -8.54
N ALA A 112 -0.20 2.53 -8.22
CA ALA A 112 -0.73 1.40 -7.48
C ALA A 112 -0.63 0.07 -8.26
N ASN A 113 -0.84 0.09 -9.60
CA ASN A 113 -0.64 -1.07 -10.46
C ASN A 113 0.81 -1.59 -10.39
N ASP A 114 1.80 -0.70 -10.39
CA ASP A 114 3.20 -1.08 -10.30
C ASP A 114 3.59 -1.56 -8.89
N LEU A 115 3.03 -0.96 -7.85
CA LEU A 115 3.20 -1.46 -6.48
C LEU A 115 2.63 -2.89 -6.33
N ASP A 116 1.43 -3.13 -6.85
CA ASP A 116 0.80 -4.46 -6.86
C ASP A 116 1.66 -5.48 -7.61
N SER A 117 2.18 -5.10 -8.78
CA SER A 117 3.10 -5.93 -9.58
C SER A 117 4.42 -6.24 -8.86
N CYS A 118 4.85 -5.41 -7.91
CA CYS A 118 6.00 -5.65 -7.04
C CYS A 118 5.69 -6.49 -5.79
N GLY A 119 4.44 -6.95 -5.61
CA GLY A 119 4.00 -7.62 -4.40
C GLY A 119 3.76 -6.68 -3.20
N ARG A 120 3.84 -5.35 -3.40
CA ARG A 120 3.57 -4.34 -2.35
C ARG A 120 2.07 -4.05 -2.26
N VAL A 121 1.29 -5.12 -2.09
CA VAL A 121 -0.17 -5.09 -2.24
C VAL A 121 -0.87 -4.17 -1.23
N ILE A 122 -0.43 -4.13 0.03
CA ILE A 122 -1.03 -3.25 1.06
C ILE A 122 -0.82 -1.77 0.68
N GLU A 123 0.38 -1.44 0.21
CA GLU A 123 0.66 -0.08 -0.23
C GLU A 123 -0.13 0.27 -1.50
N ALA A 124 -0.22 -0.65 -2.46
CA ALA A 124 -1.05 -0.49 -3.65
C ALA A 124 -2.52 -0.20 -3.28
N LEU A 125 -3.09 -0.97 -2.34
CA LEU A 125 -4.46 -0.78 -1.87
C LEU A 125 -4.66 0.60 -1.22
N ARG A 126 -3.68 1.10 -0.47
CA ARG A 126 -3.73 2.46 0.11
C ARG A 126 -3.71 3.54 -0.99
N ILE A 127 -2.90 3.36 -2.04
CA ILE A 127 -2.85 4.31 -3.16
C ILE A 127 -4.11 4.25 -4.02
N TYR A 128 -4.68 3.08 -4.30
CA TYR A 128 -5.99 2.99 -4.94
C TYR A 128 -7.07 3.71 -4.15
N ARG A 129 -7.07 3.61 -2.81
CA ARG A 129 -8.02 4.37 -1.98
C ARG A 129 -7.83 5.88 -2.08
N LYS A 130 -6.60 6.39 -2.23
CA LYS A 130 -6.36 7.80 -2.55
C LYS A 130 -7.01 8.18 -3.89
N ALA A 131 -6.87 7.36 -4.93
CA ALA A 131 -7.55 7.57 -6.20
C ALA A 131 -9.07 7.59 -6.03
N LEU A 132 -9.63 6.63 -5.29
CA LEU A 132 -11.06 6.50 -5.05
C LEU A 132 -11.64 7.60 -4.14
N SER A 133 -10.81 8.27 -3.33
CA SER A 133 -11.23 9.45 -2.56
C SER A 133 -11.45 10.69 -3.43
N ILE A 134 -10.83 10.74 -4.62
CA ILE A 134 -11.06 11.80 -5.60
C ILE A 134 -12.39 11.59 -6.31
N THR A 135 -12.65 10.37 -6.77
CA THR A 135 -13.91 9.93 -7.35
C THR A 135 -14.04 8.41 -7.29
N ASP A 136 -15.22 7.94 -6.98
CA ASP A 136 -15.55 6.50 -6.98
C ASP A 136 -16.04 5.99 -8.33
N SER A 137 -16.22 6.89 -9.31
CA SER A 137 -16.71 6.59 -10.65
C SER A 137 -15.61 6.22 -11.66
N PHE A 138 -14.34 6.21 -11.27
CA PHE A 138 -13.25 5.79 -12.14
C PHE A 138 -13.10 4.27 -12.15
N GLY A 139 -13.70 3.64 -13.16
CA GLY A 139 -13.84 2.18 -13.27
C GLY A 139 -12.52 1.43 -13.18
N MET A 140 -11.45 1.92 -13.85
CA MET A 140 -10.14 1.25 -13.80
C MET A 140 -9.55 1.18 -12.40
N ALA A 141 -9.53 2.30 -11.65
CA ALA A 141 -9.02 2.28 -10.27
C ALA A 141 -9.87 1.39 -9.38
N THR A 142 -11.20 1.46 -9.50
CA THR A 142 -12.13 0.67 -8.69
C THR A 142 -11.98 -0.83 -8.97
N ALA A 143 -11.83 -1.23 -10.23
CA ALA A 143 -11.66 -2.65 -10.60
C ALA A 143 -10.31 -3.19 -10.18
N ASN A 144 -9.22 -2.43 -10.40
CA ASN A 144 -7.87 -2.83 -9.97
C ASN A 144 -7.77 -2.90 -8.43
N TYR A 145 -8.41 -1.98 -7.70
CA TYR A 145 -8.55 -2.08 -6.25
C TYR A 145 -9.23 -3.39 -5.83
N GLY A 146 -10.35 -3.75 -6.47
CA GLY A 146 -11.04 -5.02 -6.21
C GLY A 146 -10.16 -6.24 -6.50
N ARG A 147 -9.40 -6.21 -7.60
CA ARG A 147 -8.44 -7.29 -7.93
C ARG A 147 -7.33 -7.40 -6.89
N ALA A 148 -6.74 -6.30 -6.47
CA ALA A 148 -5.71 -6.28 -5.45
C ALA A 148 -6.25 -6.76 -4.08
N LEU A 149 -7.49 -6.40 -3.71
CA LEU A 149 -8.18 -6.96 -2.53
C LEU A 149 -8.34 -8.48 -2.63
N SER A 150 -8.73 -9.00 -3.79
CA SER A 150 -8.85 -10.45 -4.03
C SER A 150 -7.50 -11.15 -3.82
N PHE A 151 -6.45 -10.58 -4.37
CA PHE A 151 -5.10 -11.11 -4.19
C PHE A 151 -4.68 -11.09 -2.71
N TYR A 152 -4.91 -9.97 -2.02
CA TYR A 152 -4.61 -9.84 -0.60
C TYR A 152 -5.42 -10.81 0.27
N ALA A 153 -6.71 -11.02 -0.05
CA ALA A 153 -7.56 -11.99 0.64
C ALA A 153 -6.96 -13.40 0.63
N ASN A 154 -6.35 -13.81 -0.49
CA ASN A 154 -5.70 -15.11 -0.62
C ASN A 154 -4.40 -15.23 0.20
N MET A 155 -3.82 -14.12 0.65
CA MET A 155 -2.63 -14.09 1.52
C MET A 155 -3.01 -14.11 3.00
N VAL A 156 -4.28 -13.83 3.34
CA VAL A 156 -4.76 -13.76 4.71
C VAL A 156 -5.23 -15.15 5.17
N ASN A 157 -4.76 -15.57 6.32
CA ASN A 157 -5.01 -16.90 6.85
C ASN A 157 -6.21 -17.00 7.81
N ASP A 158 -6.91 -15.91 8.03
CA ASP A 158 -8.12 -15.88 8.85
C ASP A 158 -9.35 -16.06 7.94
N PRO A 159 -10.21 -17.08 8.19
CA PRO A 159 -11.37 -17.34 7.34
C PRO A 159 -12.40 -16.20 7.30
N GLY A 160 -12.53 -15.45 8.40
CA GLY A 160 -13.44 -14.29 8.47
C GLY A 160 -12.93 -13.15 7.59
N HIS A 161 -11.66 -12.76 7.77
CA HIS A 161 -11.02 -11.75 6.94
C HIS A 161 -10.96 -12.14 5.46
N TYR A 162 -10.63 -13.39 5.16
CA TYR A 162 -10.67 -13.95 3.80
C TYR A 162 -12.01 -13.70 3.14
N GLN A 163 -13.10 -14.08 3.83
CA GLN A 163 -14.45 -13.93 3.29
C GLN A 163 -14.85 -12.46 3.11
N ASP A 164 -14.55 -11.61 4.09
CA ASP A 164 -14.91 -10.20 4.04
C ASP A 164 -14.15 -9.46 2.93
N LEU A 165 -12.84 -9.71 2.81
CA LEU A 165 -12.03 -9.12 1.74
C LEU A 165 -12.49 -9.56 0.35
N HIS A 166 -12.88 -10.84 0.16
CA HIS A 166 -13.46 -11.31 -1.10
C HIS A 166 -14.82 -10.66 -1.39
N CYS A 167 -15.67 -10.44 -0.39
CA CYS A 167 -16.92 -9.71 -0.57
C CYS A 167 -16.65 -8.26 -1.01
N HIS A 168 -15.73 -7.56 -0.37
CA HIS A 168 -15.32 -6.21 -0.76
C HIS A 168 -14.74 -6.18 -2.18
N ALA A 169 -13.90 -7.15 -2.54
CA ALA A 169 -13.31 -7.29 -3.86
C ALA A 169 -14.37 -7.46 -4.95
N TYR A 170 -15.29 -8.41 -4.76
CA TYR A 170 -16.41 -8.64 -5.67
C TYR A 170 -17.28 -7.40 -5.85
N GLN A 171 -17.66 -6.74 -4.75
CA GLN A 171 -18.48 -5.54 -4.79
C GLN A 171 -17.78 -4.38 -5.49
N ALA A 172 -16.47 -4.21 -5.29
CA ALA A 172 -15.67 -3.20 -5.97
C ALA A 172 -15.64 -3.44 -7.50
N ILE A 173 -15.32 -4.66 -7.94
CA ILE A 173 -15.29 -5.00 -9.37
C ILE A 173 -16.67 -4.83 -10.00
N LYS A 174 -17.71 -5.33 -9.35
CA LYS A 174 -19.10 -5.19 -9.83
C LYS A 174 -19.53 -3.72 -9.93
N ARG A 175 -19.11 -2.87 -8.99
CA ARG A 175 -19.34 -1.42 -9.06
C ARG A 175 -18.59 -0.80 -10.22
N ALA A 176 -17.32 -1.17 -10.43
CA ALA A 176 -16.49 -0.66 -11.52
C ALA A 176 -17.11 -0.93 -12.90
N LEU A 177 -17.66 -2.12 -13.13
CA LEU A 177 -18.30 -2.49 -14.40
C LEU A 177 -19.52 -1.65 -14.76
N LYS A 178 -20.10 -0.89 -13.81
CA LYS A 178 -21.15 0.10 -14.13
C LYS A 178 -20.60 1.30 -14.93
N PHE A 179 -19.30 1.52 -14.93
CA PHE A 179 -18.62 2.62 -15.62
C PHE A 179 -17.79 2.11 -16.83
N LYS A 180 -18.03 0.87 -17.29
CA LYS A 180 -17.23 0.24 -18.34
C LYS A 180 -17.14 1.04 -19.63
N ASP A 181 -18.24 1.68 -20.05
CA ASP A 181 -18.31 2.44 -21.29
C ASP A 181 -17.71 3.83 -21.19
N ALA A 182 -17.44 4.31 -19.97
CA ALA A 182 -16.99 5.69 -19.73
C ALA A 182 -15.46 5.81 -19.57
N ASN A 183 -14.83 4.84 -18.87
CA ASN A 183 -13.43 5.01 -18.46
C ASN A 183 -12.71 3.67 -18.17
N MET A 184 -13.05 2.63 -18.92
CA MET A 184 -12.36 1.34 -18.86
C MET A 184 -11.93 0.88 -20.25
N HIS A 185 -10.75 0.27 -20.33
CA HIS A 185 -10.29 -0.34 -21.59
C HIS A 185 -11.07 -1.62 -21.86
N THR A 186 -11.48 -1.84 -23.11
CA THR A 186 -12.31 -2.98 -23.52
C THR A 186 -11.73 -4.33 -23.12
N GLU A 187 -10.41 -4.49 -23.27
CA GLU A 187 -9.70 -5.71 -22.87
C GLU A 187 -9.77 -5.96 -21.36
N ALA A 188 -9.65 -4.88 -20.55
CA ALA A 188 -9.75 -4.96 -19.11
C ALA A 188 -11.17 -5.32 -18.65
N VAL A 189 -12.20 -4.79 -19.33
CA VAL A 189 -13.61 -5.12 -19.05
C VAL A 189 -13.84 -6.63 -19.14
N ALA A 190 -13.39 -7.28 -20.22
CA ALA A 190 -13.54 -8.71 -20.40
C ALA A 190 -12.88 -9.54 -19.26
N VAL A 191 -11.71 -9.09 -18.79
CA VAL A 191 -11.01 -9.73 -17.66
C VAL A 191 -11.82 -9.60 -16.37
N PHE A 192 -12.37 -8.43 -16.09
CA PHE A 192 -13.15 -8.19 -14.87
C PHE A 192 -14.54 -8.87 -14.91
N GLU A 193 -15.18 -8.91 -16.07
CA GLU A 193 -16.43 -9.67 -16.25
C GLU A 193 -16.19 -11.17 -15.97
N LYS A 194 -15.12 -11.74 -16.51
CA LYS A 194 -14.74 -13.12 -16.21
C LYS A 194 -14.43 -13.31 -14.71
N GLN A 195 -13.76 -12.38 -14.08
CA GLN A 195 -13.49 -12.48 -12.64
C GLN A 195 -14.77 -12.48 -11.80
N ILE A 196 -15.79 -11.70 -12.18
CA ILE A 196 -17.13 -11.76 -11.55
C ILE A 196 -17.77 -13.13 -11.73
N GLU A 197 -17.72 -13.70 -12.94
CA GLU A 197 -18.23 -15.04 -13.18
C GLU A 197 -17.55 -16.10 -12.31
N ASP A 198 -16.22 -16.01 -12.16
CA ASP A 198 -15.45 -16.94 -11.35
C ASP A 198 -15.79 -16.78 -9.85
N TYR A 199 -16.00 -15.56 -9.37
CA TYR A 199 -16.53 -15.32 -8.02
C TYR A 199 -17.88 -15.98 -7.81
N GLU A 200 -18.82 -15.82 -8.75
CA GLU A 200 -20.18 -16.37 -8.67
C GLU A 200 -20.23 -17.90 -8.79
N LYS A 201 -19.16 -18.53 -9.32
CA LYS A 201 -18.98 -20.00 -9.31
C LYS A 201 -18.41 -20.51 -7.99
N CYS A 202 -17.47 -19.76 -7.39
CA CYS A 202 -16.73 -20.20 -6.20
C CYS A 202 -17.41 -19.84 -4.88
N PHE A 203 -18.24 -18.79 -4.86
CA PHE A 203 -18.87 -18.28 -3.66
C PHE A 203 -20.39 -18.19 -3.80
N ASN A 204 -21.10 -18.31 -2.68
CA ASN A 204 -22.53 -18.04 -2.66
C ASN A 204 -22.81 -16.55 -2.94
N LYS A 205 -23.70 -16.28 -3.90
CA LYS A 205 -24.09 -14.91 -4.31
C LYS A 205 -24.68 -14.08 -3.16
N GLU A 206 -25.37 -14.69 -2.23
CA GLU A 206 -25.93 -14.02 -1.05
C GLU A 206 -24.80 -13.49 -0.15
N ILE A 207 -23.75 -14.29 0.05
CA ILE A 207 -22.56 -13.91 0.81
C ILE A 207 -21.84 -12.75 0.12
N LEU A 208 -21.60 -12.86 -1.19
CA LEU A 208 -20.90 -11.83 -1.98
C LEU A 208 -21.63 -10.47 -2.00
N SER A 209 -22.95 -10.51 -1.97
CA SER A 209 -23.80 -9.32 -2.08
C SER A 209 -24.26 -8.76 -0.73
N ARG A 210 -23.90 -9.42 0.37
CA ARG A 210 -24.30 -8.98 1.71
C ARG A 210 -23.75 -7.58 2.02
N LYS A 211 -24.50 -6.80 2.79
CA LYS A 211 -23.96 -5.60 3.44
C LYS A 211 -23.03 -6.06 4.55
N ILE A 212 -21.75 -5.75 4.43
CA ILE A 212 -20.78 -6.04 5.47
C ILE A 212 -20.96 -4.99 6.56
N THR A 213 -21.23 -5.45 7.77
CA THR A 213 -21.37 -4.62 8.98
C THR A 213 -20.59 -5.29 10.09
N TYR A 214 -19.87 -4.50 10.85
CA TYR A 214 -19.10 -4.96 11.98
C TYR A 214 -19.79 -4.55 13.28
N PRO A 215 -19.85 -5.43 14.29
CA PRO A 215 -20.40 -5.07 15.57
C PRO A 215 -19.50 -4.05 16.27
N GLU A 216 -20.11 -3.17 17.06
CA GLU A 216 -19.35 -2.32 17.96
C GLU A 216 -18.81 -3.15 19.13
N TYR A 217 -17.53 -2.94 19.45
CA TYR A 217 -16.88 -3.56 20.60
C TYR A 217 -16.54 -2.50 21.64
N ASP A 218 -16.66 -2.89 22.89
CA ASP A 218 -16.15 -2.12 24.03
C ASP A 218 -14.61 -2.07 23.96
N LEU A 219 -14.08 -0.88 23.93
CA LEU A 219 -12.64 -0.65 23.86
C LEU A 219 -11.97 -0.65 25.25
N GLY A 220 -12.73 -0.85 26.33
CA GLY A 220 -12.24 -0.97 27.69
C GLY A 220 -12.34 0.32 28.51
N THR A 221 -11.44 0.50 29.47
CA THR A 221 -11.37 1.71 30.30
C THR A 221 -11.02 2.94 29.47
N TYR A 222 -11.20 4.14 30.05
CA TYR A 222 -10.89 5.40 29.35
C TYR A 222 -9.48 5.43 28.73
N ASP A 223 -8.46 5.01 29.48
CA ASP A 223 -7.08 4.98 28.99
C ASP A 223 -6.89 3.94 27.86
N GLU A 224 -7.55 2.79 27.96
CA GLU A 224 -7.53 1.75 26.92
C GLU A 224 -8.23 2.22 25.66
N GLU A 225 -9.37 2.90 25.81
CA GLU A 225 -10.13 3.46 24.68
C GLU A 225 -9.33 4.53 23.93
N GLU A 226 -8.68 5.46 24.65
CA GLU A 226 -7.80 6.47 24.04
C GLU A 226 -6.69 5.82 23.22
N TYR A 227 -5.99 4.85 23.82
CA TYR A 227 -4.91 4.12 23.15
C TYR A 227 -5.40 3.34 21.92
N ARG A 228 -6.50 2.59 22.06
CA ARG A 228 -7.04 1.77 20.96
C ARG A 228 -7.58 2.63 19.83
N ASN A 229 -8.26 3.73 20.12
CA ASN A 229 -8.71 4.70 19.13
C ASN A 229 -7.54 5.38 18.39
N TRP A 230 -6.46 5.68 19.10
CA TRP A 230 -5.25 6.19 18.49
C TRP A 230 -4.62 5.16 17.54
N CYS A 231 -4.52 3.90 17.97
CA CYS A 231 -4.04 2.82 17.12
C CYS A 231 -4.91 2.60 15.88
N LEU A 232 -6.24 2.60 16.04
CA LEU A 232 -7.18 2.46 14.93
C LEU A 232 -7.02 3.56 13.88
N ARG A 233 -6.99 4.81 14.32
CA ARG A 233 -6.86 5.98 13.42
C ARG A 233 -5.52 6.02 12.68
N ASN A 234 -4.47 5.49 13.28
CA ASN A 234 -3.14 5.43 12.69
C ASN A 234 -2.85 4.09 11.98
N HIS A 235 -3.84 3.21 11.84
CA HIS A 235 -3.71 1.90 11.20
C HIS A 235 -2.56 1.05 11.78
N LEU A 236 -2.47 1.00 13.12
CA LEU A 236 -1.37 0.35 13.84
C LEU A 236 -1.74 -1.04 14.40
N PHE A 237 -2.98 -1.50 14.23
CA PHE A 237 -3.30 -2.88 14.51
C PHE A 237 -2.82 -3.78 13.37
N LEU A 238 -2.26 -4.95 13.73
CA LEU A 238 -1.89 -6.00 12.78
C LEU A 238 -3.16 -6.73 12.32
N ASN A 239 -4.05 -5.98 11.69
CA ASN A 239 -5.39 -6.39 11.27
C ASN A 239 -5.63 -5.94 9.83
N PRO A 240 -5.82 -6.88 8.87
CA PRO A 240 -6.06 -6.56 7.47
C PRO A 240 -7.20 -5.56 7.23
N LEU A 241 -8.24 -5.62 8.04
CA LEU A 241 -9.38 -4.71 7.91
C LEU A 241 -9.05 -3.31 8.45
N ASN A 242 -8.26 -3.20 9.53
CA ASN A 242 -7.78 -1.90 10.00
C ASN A 242 -6.86 -1.22 8.98
N ASP A 243 -6.05 -2.00 8.25
CA ASP A 243 -5.20 -1.45 7.19
C ASP A 243 -5.99 -0.83 6.05
N LEU A 244 -7.15 -1.39 5.70
CA LEU A 244 -7.83 -1.15 4.43
C LEU A 244 -9.20 -0.49 4.56
N MET A 245 -9.84 -0.55 5.72
CA MET A 245 -11.19 -0.04 5.91
C MET A 245 -11.21 1.23 6.74
N THR A 246 -12.37 1.87 6.83
CA THR A 246 -12.60 2.94 7.80
C THR A 246 -12.43 2.37 9.20
N PRO A 247 -11.72 3.06 10.11
CA PRO A 247 -11.51 2.55 11.46
C PRO A 247 -12.83 2.26 12.18
N GLU A 248 -12.98 1.04 12.68
CA GLU A 248 -14.11 0.58 13.48
C GLU A 248 -13.59 -0.15 14.73
N SER A 249 -14.35 -0.11 15.84
CA SER A 249 -13.94 -0.75 17.10
C SER A 249 -13.69 -2.24 16.96
N ALA A 250 -14.40 -2.90 16.04
CA ALA A 250 -14.20 -4.30 15.69
C ALA A 250 -12.79 -4.64 15.19
N PHE A 251 -12.02 -3.65 14.73
CA PHE A 251 -10.66 -3.87 14.22
C PHE A 251 -9.57 -3.63 15.26
N ALA A 252 -9.94 -3.27 16.50
CA ALA A 252 -9.01 -2.91 17.57
C ALA A 252 -8.31 -4.11 18.20
N HIS A 253 -7.79 -5.03 17.38
CA HIS A 253 -7.04 -6.21 17.81
C HIS A 253 -6.04 -6.65 16.74
N ASP A 254 -5.10 -7.53 17.11
CA ASP A 254 -3.98 -7.98 16.27
C ASP A 254 -4.15 -9.45 15.86
N PRO A 255 -5.08 -9.81 14.92
CA PRO A 255 -5.35 -11.19 14.53
C PRO A 255 -4.32 -11.78 13.59
N LEU A 256 -3.42 -10.96 13.01
CA LEU A 256 -2.45 -11.44 12.04
C LEU A 256 -1.66 -12.62 12.57
N THR A 257 -1.76 -13.76 11.91
CA THR A 257 -1.06 -15.00 12.25
C THR A 257 -0.62 -15.72 10.99
N ILE A 258 0.20 -16.76 11.17
CA ILE A 258 0.59 -17.66 10.09
C ILE A 258 -0.21 -18.95 10.26
N THR A 259 -0.73 -19.51 9.17
CA THR A 259 -1.48 -20.78 9.25
C THR A 259 -0.62 -21.91 9.78
N GLN A 260 -1.24 -22.70 10.66
CA GLN A 260 -0.66 -23.95 11.15
C GLN A 260 -0.70 -25.10 10.10
N TYR A 261 -1.37 -24.89 8.97
CA TYR A 261 -1.80 -25.94 8.05
C TYR A 261 -1.32 -25.78 6.61
N THR A 262 -0.07 -25.46 6.40
CA THR A 262 0.49 -25.80 5.10
C THR A 262 1.39 -27.02 5.29
N GLU A 263 1.04 -28.16 4.70
CA GLU A 263 1.93 -29.33 4.61
C GLU A 263 3.34 -28.97 4.10
N TYR A 264 3.45 -27.87 3.37
CA TYR A 264 4.70 -27.28 2.90
C TYR A 264 5.57 -26.69 4.00
N VAL A 265 4.99 -26.25 5.10
CA VAL A 265 5.69 -25.63 6.23
C VAL A 265 6.36 -26.65 7.13
N LEU A 266 5.88 -27.88 7.09
CA LEU A 266 6.39 -29.00 7.91
C LEU A 266 7.43 -29.87 7.18
N ARG A 267 7.76 -29.55 5.93
CA ARG A 267 8.87 -30.18 5.21
C ARG A 267 10.09 -29.28 5.36
N ASP A 268 10.97 -29.66 6.27
CA ASP A 268 12.35 -29.20 6.21
C ASP A 268 12.90 -29.50 4.81
N ASP A 269 13.75 -28.63 4.28
CA ASP A 269 14.41 -28.78 2.97
C ASP A 269 15.14 -30.15 2.80
N VAL A 270 15.19 -30.96 3.84
CA VAL A 270 15.86 -32.26 3.93
C VAL A 270 14.89 -33.45 3.99
N GLY A 271 13.56 -33.21 3.97
CA GLY A 271 12.58 -34.30 3.91
C GLY A 271 12.36 -35.06 5.22
N GLU A 272 12.92 -34.61 6.34
CA GLU A 272 12.68 -35.18 7.66
C GLU A 272 11.37 -34.64 8.25
N LYS A 273 10.49 -35.54 8.72
CA LYS A 273 9.31 -35.15 9.49
C LYS A 273 9.76 -34.42 10.75
N SER A 274 9.37 -33.16 10.90
CA SER A 274 9.65 -32.42 12.14
C SER A 274 9.04 -33.22 13.32
N ASN A 275 9.80 -33.36 14.38
CA ASN A 275 9.41 -34.11 15.59
C ASN A 275 8.31 -33.42 16.42
N GLY A 276 7.31 -32.82 15.76
CA GLY A 276 6.18 -32.14 16.41
C GLY A 276 6.50 -30.75 16.98
N ASN A 277 7.72 -30.28 16.86
CA ASN A 277 8.06 -28.91 17.26
C ASN A 277 7.60 -27.91 16.18
N PRO A 278 6.96 -26.81 16.55
CA PRO A 278 6.60 -25.77 15.59
C PRO A 278 7.87 -25.19 14.95
N PRO A 279 7.85 -24.86 13.65
CA PRO A 279 8.98 -24.23 12.99
C PRO A 279 9.48 -22.99 13.74
N LYS A 280 10.79 -22.76 13.76
CA LYS A 280 11.43 -21.66 14.50
C LYS A 280 10.85 -20.27 14.13
N TRP A 281 10.42 -20.11 12.89
CA TRP A 281 9.86 -18.85 12.40
C TRP A 281 8.47 -18.52 13.00
N PHE A 282 7.70 -19.49 13.54
CA PHE A 282 6.50 -19.18 14.32
C PHE A 282 6.85 -18.45 15.63
N ALA A 283 7.87 -18.93 16.32
CA ALA A 283 8.35 -18.28 17.53
C ALA A 283 8.90 -16.87 17.19
N MET A 284 9.63 -16.74 16.08
CA MET A 284 10.14 -15.47 15.59
C MET A 284 9.01 -14.49 15.27
N LEU A 285 7.96 -14.92 14.55
CA LEU A 285 6.81 -14.05 14.27
C LEU A 285 6.13 -13.58 15.56
N ASN A 286 5.91 -14.47 16.53
CA ASN A 286 5.29 -14.09 17.79
C ASN A 286 6.16 -13.07 18.54
N GLN A 287 7.48 -13.27 18.57
CA GLN A 287 8.41 -12.29 19.13
C GLN A 287 8.36 -10.95 18.41
N LEU A 288 8.32 -10.97 17.07
CA LEU A 288 8.19 -9.74 16.28
C LEU A 288 6.87 -9.01 16.58
N LYS A 289 5.77 -9.74 16.73
CA LYS A 289 4.48 -9.14 17.14
C LYS A 289 4.57 -8.49 18.51
N GLU A 290 5.15 -9.14 19.49
CA GLU A 290 5.35 -8.57 20.84
C GLU A 290 6.21 -7.30 20.80
N GLU A 291 7.33 -7.34 20.07
CA GLU A 291 8.20 -6.18 19.89
C GLU A 291 7.47 -5.01 19.21
N PHE A 292 6.67 -5.30 18.17
CA PHE A 292 5.85 -4.29 17.49
C PHE A 292 4.80 -3.67 18.43
N ILE A 293 4.06 -4.51 19.17
CA ILE A 293 3.03 -4.05 20.12
C ILE A 293 3.66 -3.17 21.20
N TYR A 294 4.82 -3.56 21.70
CA TYR A 294 5.56 -2.77 22.70
C TYR A 294 6.04 -1.43 22.11
N ALA A 295 6.63 -1.45 20.92
CA ALA A 295 7.05 -0.22 20.23
C ALA A 295 5.86 0.72 19.97
N ARG A 296 4.71 0.18 19.55
CA ARG A 296 3.46 0.92 19.36
C ARG A 296 2.99 1.61 20.64
N LEU A 297 3.06 0.92 21.78
CA LEU A 297 2.72 1.51 23.08
C LEU A 297 3.69 2.65 23.44
N LEU A 298 5.00 2.46 23.25
CA LEU A 298 5.98 3.50 23.50
C LEU A 298 5.80 4.72 22.58
N CYS A 299 5.40 4.50 21.31
CA CYS A 299 5.06 5.58 20.40
C CYS A 299 3.85 6.39 20.90
N TYR A 300 2.77 5.70 21.31
CA TYR A 300 1.60 6.34 21.88
C TYR A 300 1.95 7.20 23.09
N GLU A 301 2.66 6.63 24.06
CA GLU A 301 3.09 7.31 25.27
C GLU A 301 3.97 8.53 24.96
N GLY A 302 4.87 8.41 24.01
CA GLY A 302 5.80 9.48 23.65
C GLY A 302 5.18 10.58 22.78
N ILE A 303 4.15 10.28 21.99
CA ILE A 303 3.50 11.24 21.08
C ILE A 303 2.30 11.91 21.76
N GLU A 304 1.31 11.11 22.18
CA GLU A 304 0.03 11.64 22.69
C GLU A 304 0.17 12.22 24.09
N LYS A 305 1.05 11.64 24.92
CA LYS A 305 1.30 12.15 26.28
C LYS A 305 2.53 13.06 26.38
N ARG A 306 3.04 13.55 25.25
CA ARG A 306 4.28 14.38 25.18
C ARG A 306 4.23 15.58 26.11
N ASP A 307 3.09 16.26 26.18
CA ASP A 307 2.93 17.48 26.95
C ASP A 307 2.55 17.20 28.43
N GLN A 308 2.43 15.94 28.81
CA GLN A 308 2.16 15.50 30.17
C GLN A 308 3.47 15.05 30.82
N PRO A 309 4.01 15.82 31.82
CA PRO A 309 5.24 15.41 32.49
C PRO A 309 5.10 14.03 33.13
N HIS A 310 6.04 13.16 32.83
CA HIS A 310 6.06 11.84 33.48
C HIS A 310 6.44 12.03 34.97
N PHE A 311 5.79 11.28 35.88
CA PHE A 311 6.04 11.42 37.32
C PHE A 311 7.51 11.19 37.69
N ALA A 312 8.24 10.36 36.95
CA ALA A 312 9.64 10.07 37.19
C ALA A 312 10.56 11.24 36.77
N ASP A 313 10.12 12.19 35.94
CA ASP A 313 10.89 13.38 35.56
C ASP A 313 10.79 14.51 36.60
N ARG A 314 9.80 14.46 37.51
CA ARG A 314 9.48 15.57 38.40
C ARG A 314 10.63 16.03 39.31
N ASN A 315 11.52 15.13 39.68
CA ASN A 315 12.63 15.40 40.58
C ASN A 315 14.01 15.33 39.91
N VAL A 316 14.03 15.26 38.58
CA VAL A 316 15.29 15.22 37.82
C VAL A 316 15.83 16.65 37.67
N ARG A 317 17.03 16.89 38.20
CA ARG A 317 17.76 18.15 37.98
C ARG A 317 18.81 17.90 36.90
N LEU A 318 18.67 18.61 35.79
CA LEU A 318 19.70 18.60 34.76
C LEU A 318 20.88 19.49 35.16
N SER A 319 22.09 18.97 34.97
CA SER A 319 23.31 19.63 35.39
C SER A 319 23.78 20.77 34.47
N LEU A 320 23.11 20.93 33.30
CA LEU A 320 23.45 21.95 32.32
C LEU A 320 22.30 22.92 32.14
N ALA A 321 22.59 24.19 32.04
CA ALA A 321 21.65 25.14 31.48
C ALA A 321 21.36 24.70 30.04
N ASN A 322 20.07 24.75 29.63
CA ASN A 322 19.63 24.33 28.31
C ASN A 322 20.17 25.23 27.20
N TYR A 323 21.48 25.18 26.95
CA TYR A 323 22.11 25.92 25.86
C TYR A 323 21.82 25.36 24.50
N ASP A 324 21.34 24.07 24.42
CA ASP A 324 21.21 23.35 23.16
C ASP A 324 19.74 23.18 22.70
N TYR A 325 18.79 23.82 23.39
CA TYR A 325 17.35 23.68 23.13
C TYR A 325 16.85 22.22 23.09
N VAL A 326 17.59 21.29 23.66
CA VAL A 326 17.25 19.86 23.69
C VAL A 326 16.24 19.60 24.80
N ASN A 327 15.13 18.99 24.44
CA ASN A 327 14.16 18.51 25.42
C ASN A 327 14.62 17.17 26.00
N TYR A 328 14.71 17.10 27.32
CA TYR A 328 15.00 15.86 28.04
C TYR A 328 13.73 15.42 28.78
N SER A 329 13.22 14.24 28.45
CA SER A 329 12.07 13.65 29.14
C SER A 329 12.00 12.16 28.90
N ILE A 330 11.36 11.44 29.83
CA ILE A 330 11.09 10.02 29.65
C ILE A 330 10.23 9.78 28.39
N ARG A 331 9.32 10.70 28.06
CA ARG A 331 8.50 10.62 26.83
C ARG A 331 9.37 10.59 25.58
N LEU A 332 10.40 11.40 25.54
CA LEU A 332 11.35 11.39 24.41
C LEU A 332 12.18 10.10 24.37
N GLU A 333 12.58 9.57 25.52
CA GLU A 333 13.31 8.28 25.58
C GLU A 333 12.41 7.11 25.19
N GLN A 334 11.10 7.16 25.47
CA GLN A 334 10.13 6.20 24.98
C GLN A 334 10.08 6.20 23.44
N LEU A 335 10.02 7.38 22.80
CA LEU A 335 10.06 7.50 21.34
C LEU A 335 11.37 6.96 20.74
N LYS A 336 12.52 7.33 21.34
CA LYS A 336 13.82 6.81 20.91
C LYS A 336 13.89 5.28 21.04
N SER A 337 13.33 4.73 22.10
CA SER A 337 13.28 3.29 22.33
C SER A 337 12.37 2.59 21.33
N ALA A 338 11.19 3.15 21.06
CA ALA A 338 10.29 2.65 20.00
C ALA A 338 11.00 2.60 18.65
N PHE A 339 11.71 3.68 18.29
CA PHE A 339 12.45 3.74 17.03
C PHE A 339 13.56 2.68 16.95
N ARG A 340 14.32 2.47 18.02
CA ARG A 340 15.35 1.41 18.10
C ARG A 340 14.75 0.02 17.92
N ILE A 341 13.62 -0.26 18.59
CA ILE A 341 12.91 -1.55 18.48
C ILE A 341 12.44 -1.76 17.04
N LEU A 342 11.83 -0.75 16.42
CA LEU A 342 11.34 -0.85 15.04
C LEU A 342 12.48 -1.04 14.01
N ILE A 343 13.64 -0.43 14.21
CA ILE A 343 14.82 -0.70 13.36
C ILE A 343 15.28 -2.15 13.52
N LEU A 344 15.39 -2.65 14.76
CA LEU A 344 15.77 -4.03 15.02
C LEU A 344 14.74 -5.02 14.44
N PHE A 345 13.45 -4.69 14.52
CA PHE A 345 12.37 -5.44 13.89
C PHE A 345 12.60 -5.54 12.36
N LEU A 346 12.87 -4.42 11.68
CA LEU A 346 13.14 -4.42 10.23
C LEU A 346 14.37 -5.26 9.88
N ILE A 347 15.45 -5.17 10.66
CA ILE A 347 16.66 -5.98 10.42
C ILE A 347 16.35 -7.48 10.56
N LYS A 348 15.64 -7.87 11.61
CA LYS A 348 15.25 -9.27 11.85
C LYS A 348 14.29 -9.82 10.78
N SER A 349 13.41 -8.99 10.23
CA SER A 349 12.47 -9.41 9.19
C SER A 349 13.12 -9.59 7.81
N LEU A 350 14.33 -9.08 7.60
CA LEU A 350 15.10 -9.18 6.36
C LEU A 350 16.16 -10.31 6.39
N SER A 351 16.42 -10.89 7.56
CA SER A 351 17.36 -12.00 7.77
C SER A 351 16.64 -13.36 7.78
#